data_05de50d75f44acc6220da37ee5f943c8
#
_entry.id   05de50d75f44acc6220da37ee5f943c8
#
_cell.length_a   1.000
_cell.length_b   1.000
_cell.length_c   1.000
_cell.angle_alpha   90.00
_cell.angle_beta   90.00
_cell.angle_gamma   90.00
#
_symmetry.space_group_name_H-M   'P 1'
#
loop_
_entity.id
_entity.type
_entity.pdbx_description
1 polymer ?
#
loop_
_entity_poly.entity_id
_entity_poly.type
_entity_poly.pdbx_seq_one_letter_code
_entity_poly.pdbx_strand_id
1 'polypeptide(L)'
;MTLHQNDAILTPSDETTTVTSMNFLTFEDNYLAGQSPERKIIMTNKEKALALIGTFVSGDTAKAKELLATGYIQHNLAFGTGADAFVAAVEGLAQAPVKTTVNNIRAFEDGDKVFLQTVYNFAGAGEQVGFDVFRFDADGKIAEHWDNLADKAAPNPSGHTQIDGTLEKKDVDKEETRKIVAGFVGDVLRGENPDKLTSYYDGDKYIQHNTAIADGLSGLGAALEAMAKQGISMVYNKTHMVLADGDYALACSEGTFGGVPTTYYDLFRVENGFIAEHWDVMETLADKSTWANENGKF
;
A
#
# COMPACT_ATOMS: atom_id res chain seq x y z
N MET A 1 -21.47 17.01 -56.22
CA MET A 1 -20.38 17.17 -57.20
C MET A 1 -19.26 16.22 -56.79
N THR A 2 -19.31 15.05 -57.41
CA THR A 2 -18.36 14.24 -58.17
C THR A 2 -17.15 13.73 -57.36
N LEU A 3 -17.23 12.50 -56.97
CA LEU A 3 -16.50 11.25 -57.19
C LEU A 3 -15.08 11.38 -57.82
N HIS A 4 -14.07 10.70 -57.23
CA HIS A 4 -13.30 9.70 -57.97
C HIS A 4 -12.60 8.70 -57.05
N GLN A 5 -12.99 7.43 -57.24
CA GLN A 5 -12.29 6.21 -56.87
C GLN A 5 -11.06 6.02 -57.74
N ASN A 6 -10.05 5.33 -57.25
CA ASN A 6 -9.19 4.46 -58.05
C ASN A 6 -8.71 3.26 -57.22
N ASP A 7 -9.23 2.11 -57.63
CA ASP A 7 -8.78 0.76 -57.34
C ASP A 7 -7.46 0.46 -58.05
N ALA A 8 -6.58 -0.28 -57.43
CA ALA A 8 -5.50 -1.00 -58.09
C ALA A 8 -5.35 -2.39 -57.46
N ILE A 9 -5.82 -3.36 -58.23
CA ILE A 9 -5.66 -4.81 -58.08
C ILE A 9 -4.24 -5.19 -58.50
N LEU A 10 -3.54 -6.02 -57.70
CA LEU A 10 -2.40 -6.83 -58.17
C LEU A 10 -2.56 -8.28 -57.69
N THR A 11 -2.51 -9.17 -58.67
CA THR A 11 -2.61 -10.63 -58.65
C THR A 11 -1.29 -11.31 -58.25
N PRO A 12 -1.32 -12.60 -57.83
CA PRO A 12 -0.16 -13.33 -57.33
C PRO A 12 0.66 -13.99 -58.43
N SER A 13 1.95 -14.13 -58.19
CA SER A 13 2.84 -14.96 -59.05
C SER A 13 3.37 -16.15 -58.24
N ASP A 14 3.06 -17.34 -58.75
CA ASP A 14 3.64 -18.64 -58.44
C ASP A 14 5.15 -18.67 -58.73
N GLU A 15 5.91 -19.25 -57.81
CA GLU A 15 7.15 -19.96 -58.16
C GLU A 15 7.34 -21.22 -57.29
N THR A 16 7.17 -22.33 -57.96
CA THR A 16 7.55 -23.68 -57.56
C THR A 16 9.06 -23.86 -57.54
N THR A 17 9.64 -24.38 -56.44
CA THR A 17 10.99 -24.94 -56.43
C THR A 17 11.07 -26.23 -55.63
N THR A 18 11.25 -27.24 -56.39
CA THR A 18 11.79 -28.60 -56.28
C THR A 18 12.24 -29.13 -54.90
N VAL A 19 11.65 -30.27 -54.57
CA VAL A 19 12.04 -31.21 -53.52
C VAL A 19 13.35 -31.92 -53.92
N THR A 20 14.37 -31.86 -53.07
CA THR A 20 15.51 -32.76 -53.14
C THR A 20 15.52 -33.64 -51.88
N SER A 21 15.32 -34.91 -52.10
CA SER A 21 15.39 -35.95 -51.10
C SER A 21 16.86 -36.19 -50.66
N MET A 22 17.10 -36.19 -49.36
CA MET A 22 18.32 -36.73 -48.80
C MET A 22 18.11 -37.42 -47.45
N ASN A 23 18.26 -38.73 -47.59
CA ASN A 23 18.68 -39.78 -46.64
C ASN A 23 18.37 -39.67 -45.14
N PHE A 24 17.53 -40.63 -44.70
CA PHE A 24 17.40 -41.17 -43.34
C PHE A 24 18.75 -41.70 -42.85
N LEU A 25 19.24 -41.11 -41.76
CA LEU A 25 20.12 -41.73 -40.80
C LEU A 25 19.39 -41.90 -39.51
N THR A 26 19.09 -43.14 -39.16
CA THR A 26 18.58 -43.59 -37.88
C THR A 26 19.65 -43.35 -36.80
N PHE A 27 19.36 -42.46 -35.86
CA PHE A 27 20.03 -42.41 -34.57
C PHE A 27 19.07 -42.93 -33.53
N GLU A 28 19.47 -44.03 -32.91
CA GLU A 28 18.76 -44.66 -31.82
C GLU A 28 18.67 -43.74 -30.58
N ASP A 29 17.53 -43.86 -29.97
CA ASP A 29 17.07 -43.20 -28.76
C ASP A 29 18.07 -43.29 -27.60
N ASN A 30 18.50 -42.13 -27.11
CA ASN A 30 18.83 -41.95 -25.69
C ASN A 30 18.04 -40.72 -25.19
N TYR A 31 16.74 -40.91 -24.97
CA TYR A 31 15.88 -39.97 -24.27
C TYR A 31 16.23 -40.00 -22.77
N LEU A 32 17.31 -39.33 -22.39
CA LEU A 32 17.45 -38.87 -21.01
C LEU A 32 16.48 -37.68 -20.86
N ALA A 33 15.29 -38.00 -20.33
CA ALA A 33 14.36 -37.02 -19.84
C ALA A 33 15.02 -36.20 -18.73
N GLY A 34 15.77 -35.19 -19.12
CA GLY A 34 16.17 -34.12 -18.25
C GLY A 34 14.92 -33.32 -17.88
N GLN A 35 14.28 -33.71 -16.78
CA GLN A 35 13.34 -32.79 -16.13
C GLN A 35 14.13 -31.52 -15.82
N SER A 36 13.90 -30.45 -16.59
CA SER A 36 14.33 -29.13 -16.17
C SER A 36 13.71 -28.91 -14.77
N PRO A 37 14.50 -28.57 -13.75
CA PRO A 37 13.91 -28.30 -12.45
C PRO A 37 12.90 -27.18 -12.65
N GLU A 38 11.63 -27.42 -12.31
CA GLU A 38 10.62 -26.40 -12.25
C GLU A 38 11.22 -25.26 -11.43
N ARG A 39 11.45 -24.13 -12.07
CA ARG A 39 11.96 -22.94 -11.40
C ARG A 39 10.84 -22.50 -10.45
N LYS A 40 10.94 -22.91 -9.19
CA LYS A 40 10.03 -22.49 -8.15
C LYS A 40 10.07 -20.95 -8.14
N ILE A 41 9.04 -20.32 -8.63
CA ILE A 41 8.91 -18.86 -8.58
C ILE A 41 8.82 -18.50 -7.10
N ILE A 42 9.89 -17.92 -6.58
CA ILE A 42 9.94 -17.47 -5.18
C ILE A 42 9.26 -16.11 -5.16
N MET A 43 8.12 -16.01 -4.48
CA MET A 43 7.43 -14.75 -4.27
C MET A 43 8.27 -13.80 -3.42
N THR A 44 8.34 -12.54 -3.83
CA THR A 44 8.90 -11.44 -3.01
C THR A 44 8.02 -11.20 -1.78
N ASN A 45 8.53 -10.48 -0.78
CA ASN A 45 7.73 -10.13 0.39
C ASN A 45 6.50 -9.29 0.00
N LYS A 46 6.66 -8.39 -0.94
CA LYS A 46 5.57 -7.58 -1.50
C LYS A 46 4.47 -8.45 -2.14
N GLU A 47 4.85 -9.42 -2.97
CA GLU A 47 3.89 -10.36 -3.57
C GLU A 47 3.18 -11.22 -2.52
N LYS A 48 3.88 -11.61 -1.44
CA LYS A 48 3.28 -12.36 -0.33
C LYS A 48 2.29 -11.53 0.47
N ALA A 49 2.60 -10.26 0.77
CA ALA A 49 1.69 -9.34 1.45
C ALA A 49 0.41 -9.12 0.63
N LEU A 50 0.56 -8.84 -0.68
CA LEU A 50 -0.57 -8.72 -1.60
C LEU A 50 -1.39 -10.01 -1.72
N ALA A 51 -0.73 -11.17 -1.76
CA ALA A 51 -1.42 -12.47 -1.78
C ALA A 51 -2.18 -12.72 -0.47
N LEU A 52 -1.64 -12.30 0.69
CA LEU A 52 -2.33 -12.45 1.97
C LEU A 52 -3.62 -11.63 2.01
N ILE A 53 -3.58 -10.33 1.70
CA ILE A 53 -4.80 -9.51 1.65
C ILE A 53 -5.76 -9.98 0.56
N GLY A 54 -5.25 -10.54 -0.54
CA GLY A 54 -6.05 -11.17 -1.60
C GLY A 54 -6.88 -12.37 -1.12
N THR A 55 -6.48 -13.01 -0.01
CA THR A 55 -7.27 -14.12 0.57
C THR A 55 -8.61 -13.67 1.13
N PHE A 56 -8.78 -12.40 1.51
CA PHE A 56 -10.07 -11.84 1.90
C PHE A 56 -11.10 -11.85 0.75
N VAL A 57 -10.62 -11.79 -0.49
CA VAL A 57 -11.47 -11.87 -1.70
C VAL A 57 -11.69 -13.30 -2.14
N SER A 58 -10.61 -14.10 -2.18
CA SER A 58 -10.65 -15.47 -2.71
C SER A 58 -11.24 -16.49 -1.73
N GLY A 59 -11.16 -16.21 -0.42
CA GLY A 59 -11.49 -17.18 0.62
C GLY A 59 -10.45 -18.31 0.74
N ASP A 60 -9.26 -18.17 0.18
CA ASP A 60 -8.20 -19.19 0.20
C ASP A 60 -7.51 -19.27 1.57
N THR A 61 -8.11 -20.02 2.47
CA THR A 61 -7.59 -20.26 3.83
C THR A 61 -6.28 -21.04 3.83
N ALA A 62 -6.05 -21.92 2.84
CA ALA A 62 -4.82 -22.68 2.73
C ALA A 62 -3.64 -21.74 2.38
N LYS A 63 -3.86 -20.81 1.46
CA LYS A 63 -2.89 -19.79 1.09
C LYS A 63 -2.59 -18.84 2.25
N ALA A 64 -3.61 -18.39 2.98
CA ALA A 64 -3.41 -17.58 4.18
C ALA A 64 -2.51 -18.31 5.20
N LYS A 65 -2.79 -19.58 5.49
CA LYS A 65 -1.97 -20.44 6.39
C LYS A 65 -0.55 -20.64 5.90
N GLU A 66 -0.37 -20.79 4.59
CA GLU A 66 0.97 -20.91 3.98
C GLU A 66 1.81 -19.65 4.18
N LEU A 67 1.21 -18.47 4.10
CA LEU A 67 1.92 -17.19 4.15
C LEU A 67 2.25 -16.74 5.57
N LEU A 68 1.43 -17.10 6.56
CA LEU A 68 1.56 -16.66 7.94
C LEU A 68 2.59 -17.48 8.74
N ALA A 69 3.31 -16.84 9.64
CA ALA A 69 4.12 -17.50 10.65
C ALA A 69 3.22 -18.12 11.73
N THR A 70 3.70 -19.18 12.39
CA THR A 70 2.95 -19.85 13.48
C THR A 70 2.66 -18.88 14.65
N GLY A 71 3.59 -17.95 14.93
CA GLY A 71 3.46 -16.94 15.97
C GLY A 71 2.99 -15.58 15.47
N TYR A 72 2.17 -15.55 14.41
CA TYR A 72 1.67 -14.29 13.83
C TYR A 72 0.99 -13.39 14.85
N ILE A 73 1.38 -12.11 14.88
CA ILE A 73 0.89 -11.08 15.78
C ILE A 73 0.03 -10.09 14.99
N GLN A 74 -1.18 -9.81 15.49
CA GLN A 74 -2.12 -8.86 14.90
C GLN A 74 -2.23 -7.62 15.79
N HIS A 75 -2.07 -6.42 15.19
CA HIS A 75 -2.24 -5.14 15.87
C HIS A 75 -3.53 -4.38 15.46
N ASN A 76 -4.32 -4.91 14.53
CA ASN A 76 -5.68 -4.43 14.37
C ASN A 76 -6.52 -4.91 15.56
N LEU A 77 -7.00 -3.95 16.35
CA LEU A 77 -7.67 -4.23 17.61
C LEU A 77 -9.07 -4.84 17.45
N ALA A 78 -9.64 -4.77 16.26
CA ALA A 78 -10.93 -5.38 15.93
C ALA A 78 -10.82 -6.87 15.55
N PHE A 79 -9.60 -7.39 15.35
CA PHE A 79 -9.36 -8.77 14.95
C PHE A 79 -8.60 -9.55 16.03
N GLY A 80 -8.88 -10.86 16.09
CA GLY A 80 -8.12 -11.77 16.94
C GLY A 80 -6.68 -11.92 16.47
N THR A 81 -5.77 -12.26 17.41
CA THR A 81 -4.35 -12.52 17.09
C THR A 81 -4.11 -13.98 16.76
N GLY A 82 -3.00 -14.23 16.03
CA GLY A 82 -2.58 -15.56 15.60
C GLY A 82 -3.11 -15.96 14.21
N ALA A 83 -2.39 -16.86 13.58
CA ALA A 83 -2.70 -17.32 12.21
C ALA A 83 -4.09 -17.94 12.09
N ASP A 84 -4.55 -18.67 13.11
CA ASP A 84 -5.88 -19.30 13.09
C ASP A 84 -7.00 -18.25 13.15
N ALA A 85 -6.82 -17.14 13.88
CA ALA A 85 -7.79 -16.05 13.91
C ALA A 85 -7.88 -15.34 12.54
N PHE A 86 -6.73 -15.11 11.88
CA PHE A 86 -6.72 -14.57 10.52
C PHE A 86 -7.44 -15.50 9.52
N VAL A 87 -7.16 -16.81 9.58
CA VAL A 87 -7.81 -17.80 8.73
C VAL A 87 -9.32 -17.83 8.96
N ALA A 88 -9.77 -17.76 10.22
CA ALA A 88 -11.20 -17.68 10.55
C ALA A 88 -11.87 -16.40 9.99
N ALA A 89 -11.16 -15.26 9.99
CA ALA A 89 -11.65 -14.04 9.36
C ALA A 89 -11.81 -14.20 7.83
N VAL A 90 -10.82 -14.80 7.15
CA VAL A 90 -10.89 -15.12 5.71
C VAL A 90 -12.10 -16.02 5.42
N GLU A 91 -12.31 -17.06 6.21
CA GLU A 91 -13.44 -17.98 6.07
C GLU A 91 -14.78 -17.28 6.28
N GLY A 92 -14.90 -16.44 7.31
CA GLY A 92 -16.10 -15.66 7.60
C GLY A 92 -16.47 -14.70 6.47
N LEU A 93 -15.48 -13.98 5.91
CA LEU A 93 -15.68 -13.07 4.79
C LEU A 93 -16.06 -13.82 3.51
N ALA A 94 -15.51 -15.01 3.26
CA ALA A 94 -15.86 -15.83 2.10
C ALA A 94 -17.33 -16.28 2.13
N GLN A 95 -17.90 -16.47 3.33
CA GLN A 95 -19.29 -16.88 3.53
C GLN A 95 -20.27 -15.70 3.53
N ALA A 96 -19.79 -14.47 3.57
CA ALA A 96 -20.63 -13.28 3.62
C ALA A 96 -21.50 -13.16 2.33
N PRO A 97 -22.77 -12.69 2.45
CA PRO A 97 -23.66 -12.54 1.29
C PRO A 97 -23.16 -11.49 0.29
N VAL A 98 -22.51 -10.44 0.78
CA VAL A 98 -21.83 -9.45 -0.06
C VAL A 98 -20.34 -9.76 -0.04
N LYS A 99 -19.73 -9.82 -1.21
CA LYS A 99 -18.32 -10.17 -1.33
C LYS A 99 -17.41 -9.01 -0.92
N THR A 100 -16.36 -9.34 -0.22
CA THR A 100 -15.27 -8.41 0.08
C THR A 100 -14.57 -8.02 -1.21
N THR A 101 -14.18 -6.74 -1.30
CA THR A 101 -13.26 -6.26 -2.34
C THR A 101 -12.00 -5.69 -1.71
N VAL A 102 -10.88 -5.89 -2.39
CA VAL A 102 -9.55 -5.38 -2.02
C VAL A 102 -8.93 -4.77 -3.26
N ASN A 103 -8.59 -3.50 -3.21
CA ASN A 103 -7.94 -2.79 -4.30
C ASN A 103 -6.65 -2.13 -3.77
N ASN A 104 -5.51 -2.76 -3.98
CA ASN A 104 -4.22 -2.19 -3.61
C ASN A 104 -3.86 -1.04 -4.55
N ILE A 105 -3.52 0.11 -4.00
CA ILE A 105 -3.17 1.34 -4.73
C ILE A 105 -1.65 1.47 -4.83
N ARG A 106 -0.93 1.30 -3.72
CA ARG A 106 0.53 1.40 -3.62
C ARG A 106 1.09 0.27 -2.78
N ALA A 107 2.28 -0.23 -3.14
CA ALA A 107 2.97 -1.28 -2.41
C ALA A 107 4.48 -1.00 -2.38
N PHE A 108 5.06 -0.97 -1.19
CA PHE A 108 6.44 -0.61 -0.90
C PHE A 108 7.11 -1.67 -0.03
N GLU A 109 8.45 -1.73 -0.09
CA GLU A 109 9.22 -2.69 0.69
C GLU A 109 10.45 -2.03 1.33
N ASP A 110 10.62 -2.22 2.63
CA ASP A 110 11.73 -1.70 3.42
C ASP A 110 12.31 -2.77 4.35
N GLY A 111 13.38 -3.42 3.89
CA GLY A 111 14.01 -4.49 4.62
C GLY A 111 13.10 -5.70 4.83
N ASP A 112 12.80 -5.98 6.09
CA ASP A 112 11.89 -7.06 6.49
C ASP A 112 10.41 -6.63 6.51
N LYS A 113 10.09 -5.43 6.06
CA LYS A 113 8.72 -4.88 6.08
C LYS A 113 8.20 -4.53 4.69
N VAL A 114 6.92 -4.74 4.52
CA VAL A 114 6.13 -4.27 3.38
C VAL A 114 5.05 -3.35 3.91
N PHE A 115 4.85 -2.20 3.25
CA PHE A 115 3.75 -1.31 3.57
C PHE A 115 2.90 -1.03 2.34
N LEU A 116 1.59 -1.08 2.54
CA LEU A 116 0.59 -0.99 1.48
C LEU A 116 -0.35 0.18 1.74
N GLN A 117 -0.86 0.80 0.66
CA GLN A 117 -2.06 1.62 0.69
C GLN A 117 -3.15 0.87 -0.09
N THR A 118 -4.27 0.59 0.56
CA THR A 118 -5.29 -0.31 0.03
C THR A 118 -6.69 0.23 0.29
N VAL A 119 -7.62 0.03 -0.64
CA VAL A 119 -9.05 0.23 -0.42
C VAL A 119 -9.70 -1.11 -0.17
N TYR A 120 -10.35 -1.22 0.96
CA TYR A 120 -11.12 -2.40 1.39
C TYR A 120 -12.62 -2.11 1.38
N ASN A 121 -13.42 -3.12 1.06
CA ASN A 121 -14.84 -3.14 1.39
C ASN A 121 -15.17 -4.53 1.94
N PHE A 122 -15.08 -4.67 3.25
CA PHE A 122 -15.31 -5.93 3.93
C PHE A 122 -16.81 -6.27 3.96
N ALA A 123 -17.20 -7.31 3.25
CA ALA A 123 -18.58 -7.83 3.23
C ALA A 123 -19.67 -6.76 2.93
N GLY A 124 -19.31 -5.69 2.21
CA GLY A 124 -20.23 -4.62 1.85
C GLY A 124 -20.48 -3.59 2.94
N ALA A 125 -19.63 -3.53 3.98
CA ALA A 125 -19.78 -2.56 5.08
C ALA A 125 -19.48 -1.09 4.68
N GLY A 126 -18.90 -0.88 3.49
CA GLY A 126 -18.47 0.42 2.99
C GLY A 126 -17.00 0.40 2.58
N GLU A 127 -16.60 1.32 1.72
CA GLU A 127 -15.20 1.44 1.34
C GLU A 127 -14.39 2.13 2.45
N GLN A 128 -13.26 1.52 2.80
CA GLN A 128 -12.29 2.06 3.74
C GLN A 128 -10.92 2.17 3.06
N VAL A 129 -10.20 3.25 3.31
CA VAL A 129 -8.80 3.41 2.92
C VAL A 129 -7.94 2.99 4.10
N GLY A 130 -6.96 2.14 3.82
CA GLY A 130 -6.04 1.63 4.84
C GLY A 130 -4.58 1.78 4.44
N PHE A 131 -3.74 1.91 5.46
CA PHE A 131 -2.33 1.60 5.39
C PHE A 131 -2.07 0.36 6.22
N ASP A 132 -1.43 -0.65 5.60
CA ASP A 132 -1.02 -1.89 6.22
C ASP A 132 0.51 -1.95 6.31
N VAL A 133 1.04 -2.48 7.39
CA VAL A 133 2.47 -2.81 7.52
C VAL A 133 2.59 -4.28 7.90
N PHE A 134 3.32 -5.04 7.11
CA PHE A 134 3.62 -6.45 7.36
C PHE A 134 5.11 -6.63 7.64
N ARG A 135 5.46 -7.34 8.71
CA ARG A 135 6.83 -7.77 8.98
C ARG A 135 7.00 -9.24 8.67
N PHE A 136 8.12 -9.56 8.03
CA PHE A 136 8.51 -10.91 7.64
C PHE A 136 9.57 -11.45 8.59
N ASP A 137 9.50 -12.75 8.89
CA ASP A 137 10.53 -13.47 9.63
C ASP A 137 11.65 -13.97 8.70
N ALA A 138 12.66 -14.64 9.29
CA ALA A 138 13.80 -15.17 8.56
C ALA A 138 13.44 -16.29 7.57
N ASP A 139 12.29 -16.95 7.76
CA ASP A 139 11.77 -17.99 6.86
C ASP A 139 10.91 -17.37 5.74
N GLY A 140 10.79 -16.05 5.72
CA GLY A 140 10.00 -15.30 4.77
C GLY A 140 8.50 -15.50 4.93
N LYS A 141 8.04 -15.72 6.18
CA LYS A 141 6.63 -15.75 6.58
C LYS A 141 6.23 -14.41 7.17
N ILE A 142 4.95 -14.05 7.03
CA ILE A 142 4.39 -12.85 7.64
C ILE A 142 4.20 -13.14 9.12
N ALA A 143 4.99 -12.47 9.96
CA ALA A 143 5.04 -12.67 11.39
C ALA A 143 4.25 -11.64 12.19
N GLU A 144 3.97 -10.47 11.61
CA GLU A 144 3.33 -9.38 12.33
C GLU A 144 2.64 -8.40 11.37
N HIS A 145 1.54 -7.81 11.79
CA HIS A 145 0.74 -6.89 10.99
C HIS A 145 0.21 -5.73 11.84
N TRP A 146 0.39 -4.53 11.32
CA TRP A 146 -0.20 -3.28 11.81
C TRP A 146 -1.00 -2.64 10.69
N ASP A 147 -2.04 -1.92 11.03
CA ASP A 147 -2.83 -1.15 10.08
C ASP A 147 -3.44 0.11 10.70
N ASN A 148 -3.89 1.02 9.87
CA ASN A 148 -4.90 2.02 10.16
C ASN A 148 -5.94 1.99 9.06
N LEU A 149 -7.21 2.07 9.42
CA LEU A 149 -8.34 2.09 8.51
C LEU A 149 -9.22 3.31 8.81
N ALA A 150 -9.66 4.00 7.75
CA ALA A 150 -10.68 5.05 7.84
C ALA A 150 -11.68 4.94 6.70
N ASP A 151 -12.91 5.36 6.92
CA ASP A 151 -13.91 5.40 5.86
C ASP A 151 -13.44 6.28 4.70
N LYS A 152 -13.64 5.80 3.48
CA LYS A 152 -13.33 6.56 2.28
C LYS A 152 -14.27 7.75 2.17
N ALA A 153 -13.71 8.94 2.13
CA ALA A 153 -14.43 10.20 2.09
C ALA A 153 -14.55 10.79 0.67
N ALA A 154 -15.35 11.83 0.54
CA ALA A 154 -15.37 12.69 -0.65
C ALA A 154 -14.01 13.38 -0.86
N PRO A 155 -13.71 13.86 -2.07
CA PRO A 155 -12.51 14.64 -2.33
C PRO A 155 -12.34 15.83 -1.38
N ASN A 156 -11.11 16.18 -1.09
CA ASN A 156 -10.74 17.31 -0.26
C ASN A 156 -11.06 18.66 -0.95
N PRO A 157 -10.84 19.81 -0.29
CA PRO A 157 -11.14 21.12 -0.89
C PRO A 157 -10.39 21.44 -2.19
N SER A 158 -9.26 20.78 -2.46
CA SER A 158 -8.52 20.89 -3.73
C SER A 158 -8.97 19.88 -4.80
N GLY A 159 -9.91 19.00 -4.49
CA GLY A 159 -10.45 18.00 -5.40
C GLY A 159 -9.69 16.66 -5.41
N HIS A 160 -8.71 16.48 -4.53
CA HIS A 160 -7.95 15.23 -4.39
C HIS A 160 -8.68 14.23 -3.49
N THR A 161 -8.57 12.96 -3.83
CA THR A 161 -9.04 11.85 -3.00
C THR A 161 -7.91 11.30 -2.13
N GLN A 162 -8.26 10.47 -1.15
CA GLN A 162 -7.29 9.80 -0.27
C GLN A 162 -6.35 8.83 -1.00
N ILE A 163 -6.58 8.52 -2.29
CA ILE A 163 -5.89 7.45 -3.01
C ILE A 163 -5.33 7.87 -4.38
N ASP A 164 -5.70 9.01 -4.93
CA ASP A 164 -5.14 9.51 -6.19
C ASP A 164 -3.71 10.04 -6.02
N GLY A 165 -3.24 10.84 -6.98
CA GLY A 165 -1.88 11.40 -6.99
C GLY A 165 -0.83 10.47 -7.59
N THR A 166 0.43 10.69 -7.24
CA THR A 166 1.57 10.00 -7.85
C THR A 166 1.57 8.51 -7.48
N LEU A 167 1.62 7.62 -8.48
CA LEU A 167 1.69 6.17 -8.30
C LEU A 167 3.11 5.63 -8.55
N GLU A 168 3.86 6.28 -9.42
CA GLU A 168 5.20 5.84 -9.80
C GLU A 168 6.20 6.17 -8.68
N LYS A 169 6.91 5.14 -8.23
CA LYS A 169 8.02 5.27 -7.29
C LYS A 169 9.31 5.53 -8.06
N LYS A 170 10.07 6.55 -7.66
CA LYS A 170 11.41 6.80 -8.16
C LYS A 170 12.44 6.00 -7.35
N ASP A 171 13.41 5.41 -8.05
CA ASP A 171 14.52 4.70 -7.41
C ASP A 171 15.59 5.72 -6.99
N VAL A 172 15.43 6.27 -5.80
CA VAL A 172 16.35 7.20 -5.16
C VAL A 172 16.82 6.63 -3.83
N ASP A 173 17.80 7.26 -3.18
CA ASP A 173 18.27 6.83 -1.87
C ASP A 173 17.15 6.98 -0.82
N LYS A 174 16.57 5.85 -0.44
CA LYS A 174 15.49 5.80 0.55
C LYS A 174 15.89 6.31 1.93
N GLU A 175 17.19 6.28 2.28
CA GLU A 175 17.65 6.78 3.58
C GLU A 175 17.60 8.32 3.64
N GLU A 176 17.82 9.01 2.53
CA GLU A 176 17.59 10.46 2.45
C GLU A 176 16.08 10.77 2.57
N THR A 177 15.21 10.01 1.90
CA THR A 177 13.75 10.13 2.03
C THR A 177 13.32 9.91 3.49
N ARG A 178 13.79 8.82 4.11
CA ARG A 178 13.52 8.49 5.53
C ARG A 178 13.95 9.62 6.45
N LYS A 179 15.14 10.16 6.26
CA LYS A 179 15.70 11.23 7.07
C LYS A 179 14.86 12.51 7.00
N ILE A 180 14.43 12.90 5.78
CA ILE A 180 13.58 14.08 5.59
C ILE A 180 12.25 13.90 6.31
N VAL A 181 11.58 12.76 6.10
CA VAL A 181 10.28 12.47 6.71
C VAL A 181 10.39 12.32 8.23
N ALA A 182 11.37 11.58 8.74
CA ALA A 182 11.60 11.46 10.19
C ALA A 182 11.90 12.81 10.84
N GLY A 183 12.70 13.66 10.15
CA GLY A 183 12.95 15.03 10.59
C GLY A 183 11.69 15.88 10.64
N PHE A 184 10.85 15.83 9.60
CA PHE A 184 9.57 16.53 9.55
C PHE A 184 8.63 16.09 10.68
N VAL A 185 8.50 14.78 10.86
CA VAL A 185 7.64 14.22 11.92
C VAL A 185 8.12 14.66 13.30
N GLY A 186 9.44 14.63 13.57
CA GLY A 186 10.01 15.10 14.85
C GLY A 186 9.87 16.60 15.02
N ASP A 187 10.41 17.37 14.08
CA ASP A 187 10.46 18.83 14.18
C ASP A 187 9.05 19.47 14.18
N VAL A 188 8.16 19.00 13.31
CA VAL A 188 6.86 19.66 13.03
C VAL A 188 5.69 18.95 13.69
N LEU A 189 5.47 17.67 13.37
CA LEU A 189 4.26 16.97 13.85
C LEU A 189 4.34 16.71 15.36
N ARG A 190 5.48 16.35 15.90
CA ARG A 190 5.69 16.22 17.35
C ARG A 190 6.03 17.55 18.04
N GLY A 191 6.26 18.60 17.27
CA GLY A 191 6.45 19.95 17.79
C GLY A 191 7.81 20.22 18.45
N GLU A 192 8.86 19.47 18.09
CA GLU A 192 10.20 19.68 18.65
C GLU A 192 10.82 20.99 18.17
N ASN A 193 10.60 21.35 16.90
CA ASN A 193 11.09 22.58 16.25
C ASN A 193 10.10 23.08 15.20
N PRO A 194 8.87 23.52 15.55
CA PRO A 194 7.80 23.82 14.60
C PRO A 194 8.16 24.96 13.62
N ASP A 195 9.07 25.85 13.98
CA ASP A 195 9.55 26.93 13.12
C ASP A 195 10.27 26.43 11.85
N LYS A 196 10.66 25.15 11.80
CA LYS A 196 11.25 24.52 10.62
C LYS A 196 10.23 24.10 9.56
N LEU A 197 8.93 24.25 9.80
CA LEU A 197 7.89 23.80 8.87
C LEU A 197 8.22 24.14 7.41
N THR A 198 8.51 25.40 7.12
CA THR A 198 8.74 25.88 5.75
C THR A 198 10.02 25.31 5.12
N SER A 199 10.97 24.81 5.90
CA SER A 199 12.22 24.22 5.37
C SER A 199 12.03 22.83 4.77
N TYR A 200 10.90 22.17 5.03
CA TYR A 200 10.56 20.87 4.48
C TYR A 200 9.82 20.94 3.13
N TYR A 201 9.45 22.12 2.64
CA TYR A 201 8.61 22.31 1.47
C TYR A 201 9.25 23.27 0.45
N ASP A 202 9.01 23.05 -0.84
CA ASP A 202 9.36 23.97 -1.92
C ASP A 202 8.28 25.05 -2.09
N GLY A 203 8.27 26.02 -1.20
CA GLY A 203 7.23 27.06 -1.16
C GLY A 203 5.86 26.46 -0.88
N ASP A 204 4.88 26.79 -1.74
CA ASP A 204 3.48 26.32 -1.64
C ASP A 204 3.19 25.09 -2.54
N LYS A 205 4.23 24.46 -3.10
CA LYS A 205 4.12 23.29 -3.98
C LYS A 205 3.98 21.99 -3.17
N TYR A 206 2.84 21.77 -2.60
CA TYR A 206 2.55 20.62 -1.74
C TYR A 206 1.16 20.09 -2.05
N ILE A 207 1.07 18.85 -2.50
CA ILE A 207 -0.19 18.18 -2.82
C ILE A 207 -0.67 17.44 -1.58
N GLN A 208 -1.92 17.67 -1.22
CA GLN A 208 -2.52 17.12 -0.01
C GLN A 208 -3.67 16.16 -0.35
N HIS A 209 -3.69 14.99 0.29
CA HIS A 209 -4.76 14.00 0.14
C HIS A 209 -5.55 13.76 1.44
N ASN A 210 -5.24 14.48 2.52
CA ASN A 210 -6.10 14.51 3.70
C ASN A 210 -7.47 15.09 3.32
N THR A 211 -8.52 14.47 3.82
CA THR A 211 -9.91 14.76 3.41
C THR A 211 -10.41 16.16 3.77
N ALA A 212 -9.76 16.83 4.72
CA ALA A 212 -10.15 18.13 5.24
C ALA A 212 -9.19 19.28 4.88
N ILE A 213 -8.04 18.99 4.25
CA ILE A 213 -6.95 19.94 4.04
C ILE A 213 -6.78 20.20 2.54
N ALA A 214 -6.71 21.47 2.13
CA ALA A 214 -6.37 21.87 0.77
C ALA A 214 -4.85 21.78 0.52
N ASP A 215 -4.47 21.86 -0.77
CA ASP A 215 -3.07 21.89 -1.19
C ASP A 215 -2.30 23.08 -0.64
N GLY A 216 -0.98 22.93 -0.61
CA GLY A 216 -0.03 23.94 -0.21
C GLY A 216 0.08 24.15 1.29
N LEU A 217 1.15 24.82 1.70
CA LEU A 217 1.28 25.29 3.08
C LEU A 217 0.17 26.27 3.47
N SER A 218 -0.35 26.99 2.48
CA SER A 218 -1.52 27.87 2.64
C SER A 218 -2.76 27.08 3.05
N GLY A 219 -3.04 25.92 2.40
CA GLY A 219 -4.14 25.04 2.76
C GLY A 219 -3.95 24.38 4.14
N LEU A 220 -2.75 23.91 4.43
CA LEU A 220 -2.39 23.37 5.74
C LEU A 220 -2.57 24.41 6.85
N GLY A 221 -2.05 25.63 6.63
CA GLY A 221 -2.19 26.73 7.59
C GLY A 221 -3.64 27.08 7.89
N ALA A 222 -4.49 27.17 6.83
CA ALA A 222 -5.92 27.45 6.99
C ALA A 222 -6.64 26.34 7.78
N ALA A 223 -6.29 25.08 7.55
CA ALA A 223 -6.87 23.95 8.29
C ALA A 223 -6.46 23.98 9.77
N LEU A 224 -5.19 24.21 10.07
CA LEU A 224 -4.69 24.32 11.45
C LEU A 224 -5.34 25.51 12.19
N GLU A 225 -5.52 26.66 11.52
CA GLU A 225 -6.22 27.80 12.10
C GLU A 225 -7.69 27.48 12.38
N ALA A 226 -8.37 26.77 11.47
CA ALA A 226 -9.76 26.36 11.65
C ALA A 226 -9.92 25.40 12.83
N MET A 227 -9.03 24.43 12.99
CA MET A 227 -8.98 23.53 14.13
C MET A 227 -8.76 24.29 15.44
N ALA A 228 -7.80 25.20 15.47
CA ALA A 228 -7.49 26.01 16.66
C ALA A 228 -8.71 26.85 17.08
N LYS A 229 -9.44 27.45 16.15
CA LYS A 229 -10.70 28.21 16.41
C LYS A 229 -11.80 27.33 17.02
N GLN A 230 -11.79 26.03 16.71
CA GLN A 230 -12.74 25.05 17.25
C GLN A 230 -12.25 24.40 18.55
N GLY A 231 -11.04 24.75 19.02
CA GLY A 231 -10.42 24.12 20.19
C GLY A 231 -9.99 22.67 19.95
N ILE A 232 -9.87 22.26 18.69
CA ILE A 232 -9.40 20.91 18.32
C ILE A 232 -7.88 20.93 18.27
N SER A 233 -7.27 20.07 19.08
CA SER A 233 -5.82 19.81 19.06
C SER A 233 -5.51 18.51 18.33
N MET A 234 -4.45 18.50 17.54
CA MET A 234 -3.84 17.31 16.96
C MET A 234 -2.44 17.16 17.58
N VAL A 235 -2.21 16.07 18.26
CA VAL A 235 -0.97 15.84 19.02
C VAL A 235 -0.36 14.51 18.61
N TYR A 236 0.90 14.54 18.22
CA TYR A 236 1.73 13.36 17.97
C TYR A 236 2.61 13.12 19.17
N ASN A 237 2.34 12.06 19.95
CA ASN A 237 3.08 11.74 21.15
C ASN A 237 4.35 10.94 20.86
N LYS A 238 4.24 9.96 19.97
CA LYS A 238 5.33 9.03 19.65
C LYS A 238 5.22 8.52 18.21
N THR A 239 6.34 8.45 17.52
CA THR A 239 6.48 7.77 16.24
C THR A 239 7.14 6.42 16.48
N HIS A 240 6.48 5.35 16.04
CA HIS A 240 6.93 3.98 16.21
C HIS A 240 7.77 3.47 15.03
N MET A 241 7.39 3.89 13.82
CA MET A 241 8.06 3.46 12.58
C MET A 241 8.16 4.62 11.58
N VAL A 242 9.27 4.68 10.84
CA VAL A 242 9.40 5.44 9.59
C VAL A 242 10.00 4.49 8.56
N LEU A 243 9.17 3.99 7.67
CA LEU A 243 9.53 3.05 6.61
C LEU A 243 9.73 3.81 5.31
N ALA A 244 10.71 3.43 4.48
CA ALA A 244 10.97 4.14 3.23
C ALA A 244 11.29 3.17 2.08
N ASP A 245 10.82 3.50 0.88
CA ASP A 245 11.14 2.81 -0.37
C ASP A 245 11.19 3.84 -1.51
N GLY A 246 12.39 4.09 -2.04
CA GLY A 246 12.63 5.15 -3.02
C GLY A 246 12.27 6.53 -2.46
N ASP A 247 11.44 7.26 -3.19
CA ASP A 247 10.99 8.61 -2.84
C ASP A 247 9.75 8.65 -1.91
N TYR A 248 9.28 7.49 -1.41
CA TYR A 248 8.17 7.41 -0.47
C TYR A 248 8.62 7.00 0.93
N ALA A 249 7.98 7.58 1.96
CA ALA A 249 8.13 7.10 3.33
C ALA A 249 6.81 7.18 4.10
N LEU A 250 6.52 6.11 4.88
CA LEU A 250 5.38 6.00 5.76
C LEU A 250 5.83 6.20 7.21
N ALA A 251 5.24 7.16 7.91
CA ALA A 251 5.39 7.34 9.34
C ALA A 251 4.16 6.80 10.07
N CYS A 252 4.38 5.95 11.08
CA CYS A 252 3.31 5.40 11.93
C CYS A 252 3.49 5.95 13.34
N SER A 253 2.50 6.70 13.80
CA SER A 253 2.56 7.44 15.06
C SER A 253 1.32 7.24 15.90
N GLU A 254 1.43 7.49 17.20
CA GLU A 254 0.32 7.57 18.14
C GLU A 254 0.22 8.95 18.79
N GLY A 255 -0.99 9.32 19.16
CA GLY A 255 -1.23 10.60 19.82
C GLY A 255 -2.70 10.81 20.19
N THR A 256 -3.18 12.05 20.05
CA THR A 256 -4.59 12.39 20.27
C THR A 256 -5.10 13.37 19.23
N PHE A 257 -6.35 13.22 18.84
CA PHE A 257 -7.10 14.19 18.05
C PHE A 257 -8.32 14.66 18.83
N GLY A 258 -8.42 15.96 19.11
CA GLY A 258 -9.46 16.51 20.00
C GLY A 258 -9.43 15.91 21.41
N GLY A 259 -8.26 15.45 21.88
CA GLY A 259 -8.09 14.79 23.17
C GLY A 259 -8.42 13.29 23.17
N VAL A 260 -8.86 12.71 22.04
CA VAL A 260 -9.17 11.29 21.92
C VAL A 260 -7.95 10.53 21.41
N PRO A 261 -7.59 9.37 21.99
CA PRO A 261 -6.49 8.54 21.51
C PRO A 261 -6.66 8.19 20.02
N THR A 262 -5.63 8.49 19.23
CA THR A 262 -5.67 8.39 17.77
C THR A 262 -4.30 7.89 17.28
N THR A 263 -4.31 7.06 16.25
CA THR A 263 -3.12 6.68 15.51
C THR A 263 -3.11 7.36 14.15
N TYR A 264 -1.90 7.69 13.68
CA TYR A 264 -1.65 8.44 12.46
C TYR A 264 -0.70 7.63 11.58
N TYR A 265 -1.15 7.31 10.37
CA TYR A 265 -0.30 6.72 9.34
C TYR A 265 -0.22 7.74 8.22
N ASP A 266 0.98 8.35 8.10
CA ASP A 266 1.27 9.46 7.20
C ASP A 266 2.24 8.99 6.11
N LEU A 267 1.79 8.89 4.88
CA LEU A 267 2.62 8.59 3.72
C LEU A 267 3.04 9.89 3.05
N PHE A 268 4.33 10.05 2.87
CA PHE A 268 4.92 11.19 2.19
C PHE A 268 5.66 10.75 0.93
N ARG A 269 5.61 11.59 -0.11
CA ARG A 269 6.52 11.52 -1.25
C ARG A 269 7.46 12.73 -1.20
N VAL A 270 8.74 12.46 -1.37
CA VAL A 270 9.81 13.45 -1.37
C VAL A 270 10.31 13.69 -2.78
N GLU A 271 10.45 14.94 -3.18
CA GLU A 271 10.98 15.34 -4.47
C GLU A 271 11.98 16.47 -4.32
N ASN A 272 13.18 16.32 -4.89
CA ASN A 272 14.26 17.33 -4.82
C ASN A 272 14.59 17.77 -3.39
N GLY A 273 14.49 16.87 -2.41
CA GLY A 273 14.77 17.15 -1.01
C GLY A 273 13.65 17.80 -0.21
N PHE A 274 12.45 17.94 -0.80
CA PHE A 274 11.26 18.51 -0.18
C PHE A 274 10.10 17.52 -0.16
N ILE A 275 9.22 17.65 0.83
CA ILE A 275 7.94 16.95 0.87
C ILE A 275 7.05 17.57 -0.22
N ALA A 276 6.70 16.75 -1.21
CA ALA A 276 5.93 17.18 -2.38
C ALA A 276 4.47 16.72 -2.31
N GLU A 277 4.18 15.63 -1.57
CA GLU A 277 2.85 15.03 -1.56
C GLU A 277 2.63 14.23 -0.27
N HIS A 278 1.38 14.23 0.24
CA HIS A 278 1.04 13.60 1.51
C HIS A 278 -0.33 12.93 1.46
N TRP A 279 -0.40 11.71 1.94
CA TRP A 279 -1.62 10.95 2.22
C TRP A 279 -1.63 10.54 3.68
N ASP A 280 -2.79 10.47 4.29
CA ASP A 280 -2.89 9.99 5.66
C ASP A 280 -4.13 9.12 5.90
N VAL A 281 -4.04 8.32 6.94
CA VAL A 281 -5.17 7.65 7.58
C VAL A 281 -5.05 7.84 9.09
N MET A 282 -6.04 8.51 9.65
CA MET A 282 -6.19 8.69 11.09
C MET A 282 -7.23 7.69 11.60
N GLU A 283 -6.89 6.94 12.64
CA GLU A 283 -7.81 6.00 13.27
C GLU A 283 -7.97 6.32 14.76
N THR A 284 -9.19 6.63 15.16
CA THR A 284 -9.53 6.78 16.59
C THR A 284 -9.55 5.41 17.24
N LEU A 285 -8.80 5.25 18.34
CA LEU A 285 -8.78 4.00 19.06
C LEU A 285 -10.13 3.75 19.76
N ALA A 286 -10.73 2.61 19.45
CA ALA A 286 -11.93 2.15 20.14
C ALA A 286 -11.68 1.90 21.62
N ASP A 287 -12.75 1.88 22.43
CA ASP A 287 -12.66 1.55 23.86
C ASP A 287 -12.00 0.17 24.05
N LYS A 288 -11.07 0.08 25.00
CA LYS A 288 -10.30 -1.14 25.27
C LYS A 288 -11.17 -2.37 25.54
N SER A 289 -12.37 -2.17 26.07
CA SER A 289 -13.32 -3.26 26.31
C SER A 289 -13.84 -3.93 25.03
N THR A 290 -13.65 -3.30 23.88
CA THR A 290 -14.07 -3.83 22.56
C THR A 290 -12.93 -4.50 21.79
N TRP A 291 -11.71 -4.50 22.31
CA TRP A 291 -10.54 -5.06 21.62
C TRP A 291 -10.63 -6.59 21.55
N ALA A 292 -10.38 -7.14 20.37
CA ALA A 292 -10.36 -8.57 20.14
C ALA A 292 -8.99 -9.22 20.43
N ASN A 293 -7.95 -8.41 20.66
CA ASN A 293 -6.62 -8.84 21.09
C ASN A 293 -6.01 -7.83 22.06
N GLU A 294 -4.94 -8.23 22.77
CA GLU A 294 -4.24 -7.41 23.75
C GLU A 294 -2.83 -6.99 23.32
N ASN A 295 -2.48 -7.13 22.05
CA ASN A 295 -1.14 -6.79 21.56
C ASN A 295 -0.88 -5.27 21.54
N GLY A 296 -1.96 -4.47 21.61
CA GLY A 296 -1.90 -3.03 21.38
C GLY A 296 -1.86 -2.67 19.91
N LYS A 297 -1.92 -1.38 19.63
CA LYS A 297 -1.91 -0.86 18.24
C LYS A 297 -0.49 -0.82 17.63
N PHE A 298 0.58 -0.90 18.49
CA PHE A 298 1.98 -0.95 18.08
C PHE A 298 2.79 -1.94 18.91
#